data_b44213404df276dfb8bed5df87378a00
#
_entry.id   b44213404df276dfb8bed5df87378a00
#
_cell.length_a   1.000
_cell.length_b   1.000
_cell.length_c   1.000
_cell.angle_alpha   90.00
_cell.angle_beta   90.00
_cell.angle_gamma   90.00
#
_symmetry.space_group_name_H-M   'P 1'
#
loop_
_entity.id
_entity.type
_entity.pdbx_description
1 polymer ?
#
loop_
_entity_poly.entity_id
_entity_poly.type
_entity_poly.pdbx_seq_one_letter_code
_entity_poly.pdbx_strand_id
1 'polypeptide(L)' 'MTQLIVGRASACGLVVSDESVSARHCRVVSENGIFTVVDLGSTNGTFVNGKRVSTQLLVDGD' A
#
# COMPACT_ATOMS: atom_id res chain seq x y z
N MET A 1 4.13 -12.94 -10.27
CA MET A 1 4.05 -11.67 -9.52
C MET A 1 2.61 -11.19 -9.50
N THR A 2 2.12 -10.82 -8.34
CA THR A 2 0.78 -10.29 -8.15
C THR A 2 0.86 -8.90 -7.56
N GLN A 3 -0.01 -7.99 -7.99
CA GLN A 3 -0.01 -6.66 -7.41
C GLN A 3 -1.44 -6.25 -7.08
N LEU A 4 -1.58 -5.50 -5.99
CA LEU A 4 -2.84 -4.98 -5.48
C LEU A 4 -2.69 -3.49 -5.25
N ILE A 5 -3.55 -2.69 -5.87
CA ILE A 5 -3.60 -1.25 -5.61
C ILE A 5 -4.56 -1.00 -4.45
N VAL A 6 -4.09 -0.26 -3.47
CA VAL A 6 -4.87 0.12 -2.29
C VAL A 6 -5.15 1.62 -2.36
N GLY A 7 -6.39 2.01 -2.19
CA GLY A 7 -6.74 3.41 -2.22
C GLY A 7 -8.23 3.66 -2.08
N ARG A 8 -8.62 4.94 -2.18
CA ARG A 8 -10.01 5.36 -2.01
C ARG A 8 -10.84 5.21 -3.27
N ALA A 9 -10.21 5.18 -4.44
CA ALA A 9 -10.92 5.07 -5.71
C ALA A 9 -11.56 3.68 -5.86
N SER A 10 -12.75 3.63 -6.45
CA SER A 10 -13.49 2.38 -6.63
C SER A 10 -12.81 1.41 -7.57
N ALA A 11 -11.88 1.88 -8.40
CA ALA A 11 -11.11 1.04 -9.31
C ALA A 11 -9.95 0.31 -8.62
N CYS A 12 -9.64 0.63 -7.37
CA CYS A 12 -8.57 -0.03 -6.63
C CYS A 12 -8.96 -1.47 -6.28
N GLY A 13 -7.97 -2.36 -6.21
CA GLY A 13 -8.20 -3.75 -5.81
C GLY A 13 -8.67 -3.87 -4.36
N LEU A 14 -8.18 -2.98 -3.49
CA LEU A 14 -8.67 -2.85 -2.12
C LEU A 14 -9.10 -1.39 -1.93
N VAL A 15 -10.39 -1.19 -1.73
CA VAL A 15 -10.95 0.15 -1.55
C VAL A 15 -11.05 0.48 -0.06
N VAL A 16 -10.44 1.60 0.33
CA VAL A 16 -10.49 2.10 1.71
C VAL A 16 -11.18 3.46 1.69
N SER A 17 -12.39 3.54 2.25
CA SER A 17 -13.22 4.75 2.22
C SER A 17 -12.90 5.66 3.41
N ASP A 18 -11.71 6.23 3.41
CA ASP A 18 -11.25 7.14 4.46
C ASP A 18 -10.64 8.38 3.79
N GLU A 19 -10.96 9.56 4.30
CA GLU A 19 -10.48 10.82 3.74
C GLU A 19 -8.96 10.95 3.77
N SER A 20 -8.30 10.28 4.71
CA SER A 20 -6.84 10.31 4.81
C SER A 20 -6.15 9.44 3.75
N VAL A 21 -6.92 8.62 3.04
CA VAL A 21 -6.40 7.71 2.01
C VAL A 21 -6.52 8.36 0.64
N SER A 22 -5.41 8.46 -0.08
CA SER A 22 -5.40 8.98 -1.45
C SER A 22 -6.13 8.04 -2.40
N ALA A 23 -6.59 8.55 -3.54
CA ALA A 23 -7.32 7.75 -4.53
C ALA A 23 -6.55 6.49 -4.93
N ARG A 24 -5.25 6.63 -5.15
CA ARG A 24 -4.32 5.51 -5.34
C ARG A 24 -3.20 5.70 -4.32
N HIS A 25 -3.33 5.06 -3.18
CA HIS A 25 -2.49 5.34 -2.02
C HIS A 25 -1.17 4.57 -2.06
N CYS A 26 -1.25 3.26 -2.22
CA CYS A 26 -0.06 2.42 -2.27
C CYS A 26 -0.33 1.18 -3.12
N ARG A 27 0.73 0.46 -3.39
CA ARG A 27 0.70 -0.80 -4.13
C ARG A 27 1.36 -1.87 -3.30
N VAL A 28 0.72 -3.04 -3.22
CA VAL A 28 1.32 -4.21 -2.59
C VAL A 28 1.68 -5.18 -3.70
N VAL A 29 2.94 -5.56 -3.77
CA VAL A 29 3.45 -6.50 -4.77
C VAL A 29 3.84 -7.80 -4.06
N SER A 30 3.35 -8.92 -4.59
CA SER A 30 3.68 -10.25 -4.09
C SER A 30 4.46 -11.01 -5.16
N GLU A 31 5.62 -11.53 -4.80
CA GLU A 31 6.46 -12.33 -5.68
C GLU A 31 7.24 -13.35 -4.86
N ASN A 32 7.11 -14.63 -5.19
CA ASN A 32 7.82 -15.71 -4.51
C ASN A 32 7.63 -15.71 -2.98
N GLY A 33 6.42 -15.37 -2.52
CA GLY A 33 6.11 -15.31 -1.10
C GLY A 33 6.62 -14.06 -0.38
N ILE A 34 7.22 -13.14 -1.12
CA ILE A 34 7.73 -11.88 -0.58
C ILE A 34 6.75 -10.77 -0.94
N PHE A 35 6.37 -9.96 0.05
CA PHE A 35 5.45 -8.84 -0.14
C PHE A 35 6.20 -7.53 0.00
N THR A 36 5.94 -6.60 -0.92
CA THR A 36 6.55 -5.27 -0.89
C THR A 36 5.43 -4.23 -0.99
N VAL A 37 5.50 -3.21 -0.14
CA VAL A 37 4.59 -2.06 -0.19
C VAL A 37 5.32 -0.91 -0.86
N VAL A 38 4.67 -0.28 -1.84
CA VAL A 38 5.21 0.89 -2.54
C VAL A 38 4.20 2.03 -2.43
N ASP A 39 4.60 3.15 -1.83
CA ASP A 39 3.78 4.36 -1.79
C ASP A 39 3.66 4.95 -3.20
N LEU A 40 2.46 5.33 -3.59
CA LEU A 40 2.18 5.89 -4.93
C LEU A 40 2.05 7.42 -4.89
N GLY A 41 2.84 8.08 -4.04
CA GLY A 41 2.79 9.53 -3.90
C GLY A 41 1.59 9.99 -3.06
N SER A 42 1.22 9.21 -2.05
CA SER A 42 0.08 9.54 -1.20
C SER A 42 0.27 10.85 -0.46
N THR A 43 -0.83 11.56 -0.22
CA THR A 43 -0.82 12.85 0.47
C THR A 43 -0.39 12.69 1.94
N ASN A 44 -0.91 11.68 2.62
CA ASN A 44 -0.68 11.50 4.06
C ASN A 44 0.37 10.44 4.39
N GLY A 45 0.93 9.78 3.38
CA GLY A 45 1.98 8.79 3.56
C GLY A 45 1.47 7.38 3.76
N THR A 46 2.36 6.41 3.58
CA THR A 46 2.15 4.99 3.86
C THR A 46 3.04 4.62 5.03
N PHE A 47 2.48 3.93 6.02
CA PHE A 47 3.19 3.59 7.24
C PHE A 47 3.22 2.08 7.45
N VAL A 48 4.39 1.57 7.84
CA VAL A 48 4.56 0.17 8.25
C VAL A 48 5.14 0.19 9.66
N ASN A 49 4.43 -0.42 10.60
CA ASN A 49 4.81 -0.45 12.02
C ASN A 49 5.07 0.95 12.58
N GLY A 50 4.23 1.92 12.18
CA GLY A 50 4.33 3.30 12.65
C GLY A 50 5.40 4.14 11.97
N LYS A 51 6.12 3.59 10.99
CA LYS A 51 7.18 4.29 10.27
C LYS A 51 6.74 4.60 8.86
N ARG A 52 6.88 5.86 8.43
CA ARG A 52 6.56 6.26 7.07
C ARG A 52 7.57 5.68 6.09
N VAL A 53 7.06 5.05 5.03
CA VAL A 53 7.90 4.39 4.03
C VAL A 53 7.50 4.80 2.61
N SER A 54 8.47 4.79 1.69
CA SER A 54 8.19 4.91 0.26
C SER A 54 8.18 3.53 -0.39
N THR A 55 9.03 2.64 0.06
CA THR A 55 9.08 1.23 -0.36
C THR A 55 9.55 0.41 0.84
N GLN A 56 8.84 -0.67 1.14
CA GLN A 56 9.17 -1.50 2.29
C GLN A 56 8.84 -2.97 2.02
N LEU A 57 9.81 -3.84 2.27
CA LEU A 57 9.55 -5.28 2.33
C LEU A 57 8.76 -5.58 3.60
N LEU A 58 7.71 -6.40 3.46
CA LEU A 58 6.94 -6.85 4.61
C LEU A 58 7.47 -8.20 5.07
N VAL A 59 7.59 -8.35 6.40
CA VAL A 59 7.94 -9.63 7.02
C VAL A 59 6.76 -10.12 7.83
N ASP A 60 6.80 -11.40 8.24
CA ASP A 60 5.73 -11.98 9.05
C ASP A 60 5.50 -11.12 10.29
N GLY A 61 4.22 -10.77 10.54
CA GLY A 61 3.82 -9.95 11.67
C GLY A 61 3.72 -8.45 11.39
N ASP A 62 4.08 -8.00 10.18
CA ASP A 62 3.94 -6.56 9.81
C ASP A 62 2.51 -6.16 9.45
#